data_122b807e2e74a44ccccc0ebe4ca859a3
#
_entry.id   122b807e2e74a44ccccc0ebe4ca859a3
#
_cell.length_a   1.000
_cell.length_b   1.000
_cell.length_c   1.000
_cell.angle_alpha   90.00
_cell.angle_beta   90.00
_cell.angle_gamma   90.00
#
_symmetry.space_group_name_H-M   'P 1'
#
loop_
_entity.id
_entity.type
_entity.pdbx_description
1 polymer ?
#
loop_
_entity_poly.entity_id
_entity_poly.type
_entity_poly.pdbx_seq_one_letter_code
_entity_poly.pdbx_strand_id
1 'polypeptide(L)'
;MHSERPTHRMYEQYHPLGIVGIISAFNFPVAVWSWNVALAWVCGNVTIWKPSEKTPLCSIVCQKIIAEVLKENNIPEGVSCIINGDYKIGEMLSQSKNIPLVSATGSTRMGKIVAEKVGARLGKTLLELGGNNAIIVTPEADLKMTIMGTVFGAVGTCGQRCTSTRRLIVHEEIYDKVKDSLIKAYNQIKIGDPLDTNNHVGPLIDKLAVESYQKAISLVDKQGGNWLV
;
A
#
# COMPACT_ATOMS: atom_id res chain seq x y z
N MET A 1 -28.23 -21.59 -1.80
CA MET A 1 -29.44 -20.89 -2.29
C MET A 1 -30.57 -21.93 -2.45
N HIS A 2 -31.81 -21.59 -2.12
CA HIS A 2 -32.96 -22.46 -2.41
C HIS A 2 -33.32 -22.28 -3.88
N SER A 3 -33.58 -23.41 -4.56
CA SER A 3 -34.12 -23.38 -5.92
C SER A 3 -35.65 -23.23 -5.85
N GLU A 4 -36.23 -22.45 -6.74
CA GLU A 4 -37.70 -22.38 -6.93
C GLU A 4 -38.28 -23.69 -7.51
N ARG A 5 -37.43 -24.57 -8.02
CA ARG A 5 -37.82 -25.83 -8.64
C ARG A 5 -37.47 -27.00 -7.74
N PRO A 6 -38.45 -27.90 -7.37
CA PRO A 6 -38.24 -28.94 -6.37
C PRO A 6 -37.10 -29.94 -6.69
N THR A 7 -36.81 -30.17 -7.96
CA THR A 7 -35.78 -31.13 -8.42
C THR A 7 -34.45 -30.50 -8.74
N HIS A 8 -34.26 -29.20 -8.43
CA HIS A 8 -33.05 -28.48 -8.74
C HIS A 8 -32.31 -28.05 -7.46
N ARG A 9 -30.99 -28.13 -7.48
CA ARG A 9 -30.08 -27.57 -6.46
C ARG A 9 -29.29 -26.46 -7.10
N MET A 10 -29.31 -25.27 -6.49
CA MET A 10 -28.52 -24.10 -6.93
C MET A 10 -27.47 -23.77 -5.90
N TYR A 11 -26.24 -23.53 -6.35
CA TYR A 11 -25.14 -23.04 -5.52
C TYR A 11 -24.16 -22.23 -6.35
N GLU A 12 -23.46 -21.31 -5.70
CA GLU A 12 -22.34 -20.62 -6.29
C GLU A 12 -21.06 -21.38 -5.95
N GLN A 13 -20.23 -21.60 -6.93
CA GLN A 13 -18.93 -22.26 -6.76
C GLN A 13 -17.82 -21.40 -7.36
N TYR A 14 -16.81 -21.13 -6.55
CA TYR A 14 -15.63 -20.40 -6.97
C TYR A 14 -14.55 -21.37 -7.46
N HIS A 15 -13.95 -21.05 -8.58
CA HIS A 15 -12.86 -21.81 -9.18
C HIS A 15 -11.61 -20.94 -9.25
N PRO A 16 -10.39 -21.55 -9.30
CA PRO A 16 -9.16 -20.80 -9.55
C PRO A 16 -9.28 -19.93 -10.82
N LEU A 17 -8.73 -18.72 -10.75
CA LEU A 17 -8.70 -17.79 -11.89
C LEU A 17 -7.59 -18.13 -12.88
N GLY A 18 -6.59 -18.90 -12.45
CA GLY A 18 -5.39 -19.21 -13.19
C GLY A 18 -4.23 -18.28 -12.84
N ILE A 19 -3.90 -17.31 -13.68
CA ILE A 19 -2.79 -16.38 -13.44
C ILE A 19 -3.29 -15.11 -12.79
N VAL A 20 -2.73 -14.74 -11.64
CA VAL A 20 -2.98 -13.46 -10.97
C VAL A 20 -1.74 -12.57 -11.12
N GLY A 21 -1.92 -11.38 -11.70
CA GLY A 21 -0.90 -10.35 -11.74
C GLY A 21 -0.90 -9.52 -10.45
N ILE A 22 0.26 -9.36 -9.81
CA ILE A 22 0.41 -8.56 -8.60
C ILE A 22 1.38 -7.41 -8.87
N ILE A 23 0.94 -6.17 -8.70
CA ILE A 23 1.78 -4.97 -8.77
C ILE A 23 1.85 -4.38 -7.37
N SER A 24 3.03 -4.29 -6.78
CA SER A 24 3.21 -3.81 -5.41
C SER A 24 4.02 -2.54 -5.31
N ALA A 25 3.74 -1.74 -4.26
CA ALA A 25 4.39 -0.47 -3.98
C ALA A 25 5.69 -0.64 -3.18
N PHE A 26 6.48 0.43 -3.12
CA PHE A 26 7.81 0.43 -2.48
C PHE A 26 7.75 0.46 -0.95
N ASN A 27 6.70 1.02 -0.36
CA ASN A 27 6.64 1.35 1.06
C ASN A 27 6.49 0.14 1.99
N PHE A 28 5.91 -0.95 1.49
CA PHE A 28 5.81 -2.25 2.16
C PHE A 28 6.15 -3.36 1.16
N PRO A 29 7.43 -3.49 0.76
CA PRO A 29 7.82 -4.30 -0.40
C PRO A 29 7.59 -5.80 -0.23
N VAL A 30 7.48 -6.29 1.00
CA VAL A 30 7.18 -7.70 1.29
C VAL A 30 5.73 -7.87 1.71
N ALA A 31 5.25 -7.10 2.69
CA ALA A 31 3.95 -7.29 3.32
C ALA A 31 2.78 -7.21 2.32
N VAL A 32 2.74 -6.16 1.49
CA VAL A 32 1.64 -5.96 0.54
C VAL A 32 1.57 -7.04 -0.52
N TRP A 33 2.71 -7.50 -1.01
CA TRP A 33 2.78 -8.63 -1.92
C TRP A 33 2.31 -9.92 -1.23
N SER A 34 2.77 -10.20 0.00
CA SER A 34 2.44 -11.44 0.71
C SER A 34 0.96 -11.61 0.97
N TRP A 35 0.21 -10.53 1.24
CA TRP A 35 -1.25 -10.61 1.39
C TRP A 35 -1.93 -11.15 0.14
N ASN A 36 -1.55 -10.62 -1.01
CA ASN A 36 -2.14 -11.00 -2.29
C ASN A 36 -1.74 -12.41 -2.70
N VAL A 37 -0.47 -12.72 -2.58
CA VAL A 37 0.07 -14.01 -3.03
C VAL A 37 -0.44 -15.17 -2.19
N ALA A 38 -0.52 -15.01 -0.87
CA ALA A 38 -1.02 -16.06 0.02
C ALA A 38 -2.48 -16.44 -0.30
N LEU A 39 -3.33 -15.42 -0.53
CA LEU A 39 -4.71 -15.64 -0.95
C LEU A 39 -4.81 -16.29 -2.33
N ALA A 40 -3.98 -15.84 -3.28
CA ALA A 40 -3.98 -16.41 -4.63
C ALA A 40 -3.60 -17.89 -4.61
N TRP A 41 -2.53 -18.25 -3.89
CA TRP A 41 -2.04 -19.64 -3.84
C TRP A 41 -2.99 -20.58 -3.12
N VAL A 42 -3.56 -20.17 -1.97
CA VAL A 42 -4.52 -21.03 -1.24
C VAL A 42 -5.79 -21.27 -2.05
N CYS A 43 -6.12 -20.37 -2.98
CA CYS A 43 -7.21 -20.53 -3.93
C CYS A 43 -6.81 -21.24 -5.24
N GLY A 44 -5.62 -21.85 -5.31
CA GLY A 44 -5.15 -22.63 -6.47
C GLY A 44 -4.72 -21.80 -7.68
N ASN A 45 -4.37 -20.52 -7.49
CA ASN A 45 -3.87 -19.67 -8.56
C ASN A 45 -2.34 -19.64 -8.59
N VAL A 46 -1.77 -19.27 -9.73
CA VAL A 46 -0.36 -18.93 -9.87
C VAL A 46 -0.20 -17.42 -9.96
N THR A 47 0.98 -16.90 -9.62
CA THR A 47 1.18 -15.46 -9.53
C THR A 47 2.35 -14.97 -10.36
N ILE A 48 2.17 -13.80 -10.98
CA ILE A 48 3.25 -13.01 -11.59
C ILE A 48 3.36 -11.71 -10.81
N TRP A 49 4.46 -11.51 -10.12
CA TRP A 49 4.72 -10.34 -9.31
C TRP A 49 5.60 -9.32 -10.03
N LYS A 50 5.09 -8.09 -10.17
CA LYS A 50 5.86 -6.91 -10.55
C LYS A 50 6.03 -6.03 -9.30
N PRO A 51 7.16 -6.10 -8.59
CA PRO A 51 7.45 -5.21 -7.47
C PRO A 51 7.72 -3.78 -7.93
N SER A 52 7.79 -2.85 -6.97
CA SER A 52 8.30 -1.51 -7.27
C SER A 52 9.78 -1.58 -7.70
N GLU A 53 10.12 -0.86 -8.73
CA GLU A 53 11.50 -0.68 -9.22
C GLU A 53 12.40 0.00 -8.19
N LYS A 54 11.83 0.61 -7.16
CA LYS A 54 12.57 1.29 -6.08
C LYS A 54 13.06 0.34 -4.99
N THR A 55 12.49 -0.87 -4.91
CA THR A 55 12.80 -1.85 -3.86
C THR A 55 13.01 -3.27 -4.42
N PRO A 56 13.85 -3.45 -5.47
CA PRO A 56 13.95 -4.75 -6.15
C PRO A 56 14.62 -5.84 -5.30
N LEU A 57 15.51 -5.47 -4.37
CA LEU A 57 16.25 -6.45 -3.58
C LEU A 57 15.36 -7.27 -2.66
N CYS A 58 14.35 -6.65 -2.04
CA CYS A 58 13.39 -7.35 -1.19
C CYS A 58 12.65 -8.45 -1.97
N SER A 59 12.22 -8.13 -3.19
CA SER A 59 11.48 -9.08 -4.03
C SER A 59 12.35 -10.23 -4.53
N ILE A 60 13.61 -9.96 -4.86
CA ILE A 60 14.56 -10.99 -5.27
C ILE A 60 14.83 -11.98 -4.12
N VAL A 61 15.00 -11.48 -2.89
CA VAL A 61 15.21 -12.34 -1.72
C VAL A 61 13.97 -13.19 -1.46
N CYS A 62 12.77 -12.60 -1.47
CA CYS A 62 11.53 -13.35 -1.31
C CYS A 62 11.39 -14.46 -2.36
N GLN A 63 11.66 -14.15 -3.63
CA GLN A 63 11.55 -15.14 -4.70
C GLN A 63 12.57 -16.29 -4.57
N LYS A 64 13.79 -16.00 -4.09
CA LYS A 64 14.78 -17.05 -3.82
C LYS A 64 14.30 -18.02 -2.74
N ILE A 65 13.81 -17.48 -1.61
CA ILE A 65 13.28 -18.31 -0.52
C ILE A 65 12.11 -19.17 -1.02
N ILE A 66 11.20 -18.58 -1.79
CA ILE A 66 10.06 -19.32 -2.35
C ILE A 66 10.52 -20.41 -3.30
N ALA A 67 11.46 -20.13 -4.17
CA ALA A 67 12.00 -21.13 -5.12
C ALA A 67 12.60 -22.34 -4.40
N GLU A 68 13.30 -22.13 -3.29
CA GLU A 68 13.83 -23.22 -2.43
C GLU A 68 12.68 -24.05 -1.85
N VAL A 69 11.67 -23.40 -1.25
CA VAL A 69 10.50 -24.07 -0.66
C VAL A 69 9.70 -24.85 -1.72
N LEU A 70 9.46 -24.26 -2.90
CA LEU A 70 8.76 -24.96 -3.99
C LEU A 70 9.53 -26.22 -4.42
N LYS A 71 10.85 -26.11 -4.57
CA LYS A 71 11.73 -27.23 -4.94
C LYS A 71 11.72 -28.35 -3.90
N GLU A 72 11.83 -28.01 -2.61
CA GLU A 72 11.82 -29.00 -1.50
C GLU A 72 10.50 -29.76 -1.41
N ASN A 73 9.39 -29.13 -1.84
CA ASN A 73 8.06 -29.74 -1.82
C ASN A 73 7.62 -30.31 -3.17
N ASN A 74 8.50 -30.39 -4.18
CA ASN A 74 8.18 -30.84 -5.53
C ASN A 74 7.03 -30.07 -6.20
N ILE A 75 6.90 -28.78 -5.91
CA ILE A 75 5.92 -27.88 -6.52
C ILE A 75 6.57 -27.20 -7.73
N PRO A 76 5.86 -27.08 -8.87
CA PRO A 76 6.39 -26.40 -10.04
C PRO A 76 6.81 -24.95 -9.76
N GLU A 77 7.97 -24.55 -10.24
CA GLU A 77 8.49 -23.18 -10.05
C GLU A 77 7.59 -22.08 -10.62
N GLY A 78 6.82 -22.38 -11.66
CA GLY A 78 5.87 -21.46 -12.28
C GLY A 78 4.69 -21.02 -11.40
N VAL A 79 4.54 -21.58 -10.20
CA VAL A 79 3.53 -21.13 -9.21
C VAL A 79 3.82 -19.71 -8.73
N SER A 80 5.10 -19.33 -8.63
CA SER A 80 5.53 -17.99 -8.22
C SER A 80 6.55 -17.44 -9.21
N CYS A 81 6.19 -16.41 -9.92
CA CYS A 81 7.07 -15.72 -10.86
C CYS A 81 7.24 -14.26 -10.47
N ILE A 82 8.45 -13.71 -10.69
CA ILE A 82 8.77 -12.31 -10.50
C ILE A 82 9.27 -11.70 -11.81
N ILE A 83 8.85 -10.45 -12.08
CA ILE A 83 9.37 -9.66 -13.19
C ILE A 83 9.73 -8.27 -12.66
N ASN A 84 11.01 -7.98 -12.56
CA ASN A 84 11.52 -6.65 -12.22
C ASN A 84 11.54 -5.77 -13.47
N GLY A 85 11.18 -4.50 -13.28
CA GLY A 85 11.21 -3.50 -14.33
C GLY A 85 10.38 -2.27 -13.97
N ASP A 86 10.36 -1.31 -14.88
CA ASP A 86 9.66 -0.05 -14.72
C ASP A 86 8.13 -0.18 -14.91
N TYR A 87 7.46 0.96 -15.05
CA TYR A 87 6.00 1.02 -15.25
C TYR A 87 5.53 0.27 -16.51
N LYS A 88 6.39 0.12 -17.54
CA LYS A 88 6.02 -0.58 -18.79
C LYS A 88 5.70 -2.06 -18.54
N ILE A 89 6.43 -2.70 -17.63
CA ILE A 89 6.10 -4.08 -17.22
C ILE A 89 4.73 -4.13 -16.53
N GLY A 90 4.41 -3.14 -15.69
CA GLY A 90 3.07 -3.02 -15.09
C GLY A 90 1.95 -2.86 -16.14
N GLU A 91 2.20 -2.08 -17.19
CA GLU A 91 1.29 -1.94 -18.31
C GLU A 91 1.12 -3.25 -19.09
N MET A 92 2.21 -3.96 -19.38
CA MET A 92 2.16 -5.27 -20.04
C MET A 92 1.30 -6.27 -19.26
N LEU A 93 1.48 -6.37 -17.94
CA LEU A 93 0.64 -7.21 -17.08
C LEU A 93 -0.83 -6.79 -17.14
N SER A 94 -1.10 -5.49 -17.10
CA SER A 94 -2.47 -4.95 -17.13
C SER A 94 -3.18 -5.21 -18.46
N GLN A 95 -2.44 -5.23 -19.57
CA GLN A 95 -2.96 -5.46 -20.92
C GLN A 95 -3.08 -6.95 -21.28
N SER A 96 -2.37 -7.84 -20.59
CA SER A 96 -2.33 -9.25 -20.91
C SER A 96 -3.70 -9.92 -20.73
N LYS A 97 -4.24 -10.50 -21.79
CA LYS A 97 -5.49 -11.27 -21.77
C LYS A 97 -5.38 -12.58 -20.97
N ASN A 98 -4.16 -13.07 -20.74
CA ASN A 98 -3.90 -14.28 -19.97
C ASN A 98 -3.92 -14.06 -18.46
N ILE A 99 -4.08 -12.83 -18.00
CA ILE A 99 -4.11 -12.45 -16.57
C ILE A 99 -5.53 -11.95 -16.23
N PRO A 100 -6.45 -12.82 -15.82
CA PRO A 100 -7.83 -12.44 -15.55
C PRO A 100 -8.00 -11.45 -14.40
N LEU A 101 -7.10 -11.47 -13.41
CA LEU A 101 -7.10 -10.55 -12.27
C LEU A 101 -5.74 -9.86 -12.12
N VAL A 102 -5.77 -8.53 -12.02
CA VAL A 102 -4.61 -7.72 -11.62
C VAL A 102 -4.90 -7.08 -10.26
N SER A 103 -4.12 -7.46 -9.25
CA SER A 103 -4.11 -6.80 -7.94
C SER A 103 -2.98 -5.77 -7.91
N ALA A 104 -3.32 -4.49 -7.74
CA ALA A 104 -2.35 -3.41 -7.82
C ALA A 104 -2.44 -2.48 -6.60
N THR A 105 -1.31 -2.29 -5.93
CA THR A 105 -1.15 -1.37 -4.80
C THR A 105 -0.20 -0.25 -5.19
N GLY A 106 -0.65 1.00 -5.03
CA GLY A 106 0.17 2.16 -5.36
C GLY A 106 -0.59 3.48 -5.39
N SER A 107 -0.15 4.41 -6.23
CA SER A 107 -0.78 5.72 -6.33
C SER A 107 -2.14 5.65 -7.03
N THR A 108 -3.05 6.58 -6.70
CA THR A 108 -4.34 6.73 -7.39
C THR A 108 -4.17 6.92 -8.90
N ARG A 109 -3.11 7.63 -9.33
CA ARG A 109 -2.78 7.80 -10.75
C ARG A 109 -2.51 6.46 -11.41
N MET A 110 -1.67 5.62 -10.80
CA MET A 110 -1.37 4.27 -11.30
C MET A 110 -2.63 3.40 -11.33
N GLY A 111 -3.43 3.43 -10.25
CA GLY A 111 -4.67 2.66 -10.16
C GLY A 111 -5.67 2.98 -11.28
N LYS A 112 -5.81 4.26 -11.65
CA LYS A 112 -6.67 4.67 -12.78
C LYS A 112 -6.19 4.07 -14.11
N ILE A 113 -4.87 4.08 -14.37
CA ILE A 113 -4.28 3.50 -15.57
C ILE A 113 -4.50 1.98 -15.60
N VAL A 114 -4.26 1.29 -14.50
CA VAL A 114 -4.50 -0.16 -14.39
C VAL A 114 -5.97 -0.49 -14.61
N ALA A 115 -6.89 0.26 -13.97
CA ALA A 115 -8.33 0.06 -14.14
C ALA A 115 -8.76 0.21 -15.60
N GLU A 116 -8.29 1.24 -16.29
CA GLU A 116 -8.56 1.48 -17.69
C GLU A 116 -8.07 0.32 -18.58
N LYS A 117 -6.79 -0.09 -18.44
CA LYS A 117 -6.19 -1.14 -19.27
C LYS A 117 -6.82 -2.51 -19.03
N VAL A 118 -7.08 -2.85 -17.77
CA VAL A 118 -7.71 -4.13 -17.41
C VAL A 118 -9.20 -4.12 -17.81
N GLY A 119 -9.91 -3.02 -17.59
CA GLY A 119 -11.32 -2.88 -17.95
C GLY A 119 -11.53 -2.95 -19.46
N ALA A 120 -10.64 -2.38 -20.27
CA ALA A 120 -10.71 -2.44 -21.74
C ALA A 120 -10.71 -3.88 -22.29
N ARG A 121 -10.19 -4.85 -21.56
CA ARG A 121 -10.20 -6.28 -21.92
C ARG A 121 -11.17 -7.12 -21.08
N LEU A 122 -12.06 -6.49 -20.32
CA LEU A 122 -13.05 -7.11 -19.42
C LEU A 122 -12.41 -7.99 -18.32
N GLY A 123 -11.18 -7.66 -17.90
CA GLY A 123 -10.50 -8.28 -16.78
C GLY A 123 -10.97 -7.71 -15.44
N LYS A 124 -10.52 -8.33 -14.36
CA LYS A 124 -10.82 -7.90 -12.98
C LYS A 124 -9.64 -7.14 -12.37
N THR A 125 -9.94 -6.15 -11.52
CA THR A 125 -8.94 -5.43 -10.73
C THR A 125 -9.27 -5.49 -9.25
N LEU A 126 -8.21 -5.56 -8.43
CA LEU A 126 -8.25 -5.25 -7.02
C LEU A 126 -7.24 -4.11 -6.80
N LEU A 127 -7.72 -2.94 -6.38
CA LEU A 127 -6.90 -1.73 -6.34
C LEU A 127 -6.83 -1.19 -4.91
N GLU A 128 -5.63 -1.23 -4.33
CA GLU A 128 -5.30 -0.62 -3.05
C GLU A 128 -4.50 0.67 -3.32
N LEU A 129 -5.14 1.81 -3.11
CA LEU A 129 -4.62 3.11 -3.57
C LEU A 129 -4.32 4.06 -2.40
N GLY A 130 -3.90 5.28 -2.74
CA GLY A 130 -3.67 6.33 -1.76
C GLY A 130 -4.96 6.87 -1.14
N GLY A 131 -4.82 7.55 -0.01
CA GLY A 131 -5.92 8.17 0.71
C GLY A 131 -5.56 9.56 1.23
N ASN A 132 -6.56 10.26 1.76
CA ASN A 132 -6.43 11.51 2.49
C ASN A 132 -7.05 11.35 3.87
N ASN A 133 -6.44 10.47 4.67
CA ASN A 133 -6.99 9.95 5.91
C ASN A 133 -7.08 11.04 6.99
N ALA A 134 -8.13 10.97 7.81
CA ALA A 134 -8.38 11.91 8.88
C ALA A 134 -8.55 11.21 10.23
N ILE A 135 -8.14 11.92 11.30
CA ILE A 135 -8.53 11.62 12.68
C ILE A 135 -9.46 12.74 13.12
N ILE A 136 -10.59 12.40 13.73
CA ILE A 136 -11.54 13.32 14.32
C ILE A 136 -11.39 13.20 15.84
N VAL A 137 -11.18 14.33 16.51
CA VAL A 137 -10.92 14.40 17.97
C VAL A 137 -12.01 15.21 18.63
N THR A 138 -12.82 14.54 19.45
CA THR A 138 -13.89 15.15 20.25
C THR A 138 -13.38 15.51 21.66
N PRO A 139 -14.10 16.33 22.44
CA PRO A 139 -13.69 16.68 23.81
C PRO A 139 -13.46 15.49 24.73
N GLU A 140 -14.19 14.39 24.55
CA GLU A 140 -14.14 13.19 25.36
C GLU A 140 -13.00 12.23 24.94
N ALA A 141 -12.22 12.56 23.89
CA ALA A 141 -11.16 11.71 23.42
C ALA A 141 -10.04 11.51 24.46
N ASP A 142 -9.49 10.30 24.54
CA ASP A 142 -8.25 10.06 25.26
C ASP A 142 -7.09 10.77 24.55
N LEU A 143 -6.66 11.90 25.08
CA LEU A 143 -5.63 12.72 24.44
C LEU A 143 -4.27 12.04 24.36
N LYS A 144 -3.91 11.19 25.33
CA LYS A 144 -2.65 10.46 25.29
C LYS A 144 -2.63 9.49 24.11
N MET A 145 -3.67 8.69 23.95
CA MET A 145 -3.83 7.76 22.85
C MET A 145 -3.92 8.52 21.52
N THR A 146 -4.68 9.62 21.48
CA THR A 146 -4.84 10.46 20.28
C THR A 146 -3.52 11.02 19.79
N ILE A 147 -2.69 11.59 20.68
CA ILE A 147 -1.39 12.16 20.30
C ILE A 147 -0.45 11.08 19.79
N MET A 148 -0.34 9.95 20.52
CA MET A 148 0.51 8.83 20.09
C MET A 148 0.07 8.28 18.74
N GLY A 149 -1.23 8.04 18.56
CA GLY A 149 -1.80 7.53 17.30
C GLY A 149 -1.64 8.50 16.14
N THR A 150 -1.81 9.80 16.39
CA THR A 150 -1.63 10.85 15.38
C THR A 150 -0.17 10.94 14.91
N VAL A 151 0.78 10.98 15.84
CA VAL A 151 2.20 11.05 15.50
C VAL A 151 2.63 9.79 14.75
N PHE A 152 2.30 8.60 15.26
CA PHE A 152 2.62 7.34 14.59
C PHE A 152 1.99 7.26 13.18
N GLY A 153 0.73 7.64 13.07
CA GLY A 153 0.00 7.63 11.80
C GLY A 153 0.54 8.63 10.77
N ALA A 154 1.04 9.77 11.23
CA ALA A 154 1.57 10.82 10.35
C ALA A 154 3.01 10.57 9.91
N VAL A 155 3.91 10.19 10.83
CA VAL A 155 5.35 10.11 10.56
C VAL A 155 5.83 8.69 10.24
N GLY A 156 5.06 7.66 10.56
CA GLY A 156 5.43 6.28 10.28
C GLY A 156 5.73 6.07 8.80
N THR A 157 6.84 5.39 8.49
CA THR A 157 7.35 5.19 7.13
C THR A 157 7.55 6.53 6.38
N CYS A 158 8.04 7.56 7.07
CA CYS A 158 8.19 8.93 6.54
C CYS A 158 6.89 9.52 5.94
N GLY A 159 5.72 9.19 6.50
CA GLY A 159 4.43 9.61 5.94
C GLY A 159 4.08 8.98 4.59
N GLN A 160 4.82 7.94 4.16
CA GLN A 160 4.68 7.30 2.85
C GLN A 160 3.76 6.07 2.88
N ARG A 161 2.71 6.07 3.73
CA ARG A 161 1.68 5.01 3.77
C ARG A 161 0.41 5.45 3.06
N CYS A 162 -0.32 4.49 2.53
CA CYS A 162 -1.70 4.71 2.08
C CYS A 162 -2.60 5.17 3.23
N THR A 163 -2.29 4.74 4.46
CA THR A 163 -3.00 5.05 5.70
C THR A 163 -2.40 6.21 6.50
N SER A 164 -1.40 6.95 5.99
CA SER A 164 -0.85 8.10 6.71
C SER A 164 -1.94 9.09 7.10
N THR A 165 -1.94 9.52 8.35
CA THR A 165 -2.81 10.59 8.83
C THR A 165 -2.40 11.89 8.17
N ARG A 166 -3.29 12.47 7.38
CA ARG A 166 -3.04 13.70 6.62
C ARG A 166 -3.86 14.87 7.11
N ARG A 167 -4.94 14.58 7.82
CA ARG A 167 -5.84 15.59 8.37
C ARG A 167 -6.16 15.25 9.82
N LEU A 168 -6.15 16.27 10.66
CA LEU A 168 -6.59 16.19 12.03
C LEU A 168 -7.70 17.22 12.22
N ILE A 169 -8.91 16.75 12.55
CA ILE A 169 -10.09 17.58 12.76
C ILE A 169 -10.36 17.59 14.26
N VAL A 170 -10.07 18.70 14.90
CA VAL A 170 -10.10 18.82 16.37
C VAL A 170 -11.23 19.75 16.79
N HIS A 171 -12.01 19.35 17.78
CA HIS A 171 -13.01 20.19 18.41
C HIS A 171 -12.37 21.45 19.03
N GLU A 172 -13.01 22.60 18.91
CA GLU A 172 -12.45 23.90 19.32
C GLU A 172 -12.05 23.95 20.79
N GLU A 173 -12.82 23.35 21.69
CA GLU A 173 -12.55 23.33 23.13
C GLU A 173 -11.21 22.71 23.52
N ILE A 174 -10.72 21.78 22.71
CA ILE A 174 -9.47 21.05 23.00
C ILE A 174 -8.37 21.35 22.00
N TYR A 175 -8.63 22.23 21.03
CA TYR A 175 -7.72 22.51 19.92
C TYR A 175 -6.32 22.90 20.38
N ASP A 176 -6.18 23.88 21.25
CA ASP A 176 -4.87 24.35 21.72
C ASP A 176 -4.14 23.29 22.51
N LYS A 177 -4.82 22.52 23.35
CA LYS A 177 -4.22 21.43 24.10
C LYS A 177 -3.68 20.32 23.20
N VAL A 178 -4.42 19.96 22.14
CA VAL A 178 -3.98 18.96 21.15
C VAL A 178 -2.81 19.52 20.34
N LYS A 179 -2.88 20.75 19.86
CA LYS A 179 -1.83 21.44 19.10
C LYS A 179 -0.51 21.46 19.88
N ASP A 180 -0.53 21.96 21.11
CA ASP A 180 0.67 22.08 21.93
C ASP A 180 1.30 20.73 22.29
N SER A 181 0.45 19.71 22.49
CA SER A 181 0.90 18.34 22.74
C SER A 181 1.56 17.74 21.50
N LEU A 182 1.01 17.99 20.32
CA LEU A 182 1.61 17.53 19.04
C LEU A 182 2.94 18.24 18.77
N ILE A 183 3.04 19.55 18.96
CA ILE A 183 4.30 20.29 18.82
C ILE A 183 5.39 19.68 19.70
N LYS A 184 5.07 19.40 20.98
CA LYS A 184 6.00 18.76 21.89
C LYS A 184 6.41 17.37 21.42
N ALA A 185 5.49 16.59 20.87
CA ALA A 185 5.76 15.25 20.38
C ALA A 185 6.63 15.26 19.12
N TYR A 186 6.33 16.16 18.16
CA TYR A 186 7.12 16.31 16.94
C TYR A 186 8.55 16.76 17.20
N ASN A 187 8.77 17.65 18.18
CA ASN A 187 10.11 18.10 18.57
C ASN A 187 10.99 16.97 19.17
N GLN A 188 10.43 15.82 19.50
CA GLN A 188 11.18 14.65 19.97
C GLN A 188 11.53 13.68 18.85
N ILE A 189 11.06 13.91 17.63
CA ILE A 189 11.30 13.02 16.50
C ILE A 189 12.75 13.18 16.05
N LYS A 190 13.46 12.05 16.00
CA LYS A 190 14.82 11.98 15.46
C LYS A 190 14.77 11.43 14.06
N ILE A 191 15.35 12.16 13.12
CA ILE A 191 15.46 11.80 11.71
C ILE A 191 16.92 11.46 11.43
N GLY A 192 17.18 10.33 10.77
CA GLY A 192 18.54 9.93 10.44
C GLY A 192 18.63 8.59 9.74
N ASP A 193 19.79 7.94 9.87
CA ASP A 193 20.06 6.64 9.26
C ASP A 193 19.03 5.60 9.71
N PRO A 194 18.32 4.94 8.79
CA PRO A 194 17.32 3.93 9.13
C PRO A 194 17.90 2.66 9.79
N LEU A 195 19.21 2.44 9.72
CA LEU A 195 19.89 1.34 10.37
C LEU A 195 20.29 1.67 11.84
N ASP A 196 20.24 2.94 12.24
CA ASP A 196 20.43 3.36 13.62
C ASP A 196 19.08 3.32 14.36
N THR A 197 18.97 2.40 15.30
CA THR A 197 17.76 2.19 16.13
C THR A 197 17.40 3.38 17.03
N ASN A 198 18.26 4.36 17.20
CA ASN A 198 17.98 5.61 17.91
C ASN A 198 17.15 6.61 17.10
N ASN A 199 17.04 6.41 15.79
CA ASN A 199 16.25 7.25 14.90
C ASN A 199 14.82 6.74 14.76
N HIS A 200 13.86 7.66 14.70
CA HIS A 200 12.45 7.35 14.56
C HIS A 200 12.01 7.32 13.09
N VAL A 201 12.65 8.13 12.24
CA VAL A 201 12.28 8.36 10.85
C VAL A 201 13.53 8.34 9.98
N GLY A 202 13.48 7.56 8.91
CA GLY A 202 14.52 7.48 7.88
C GLY A 202 14.28 8.46 6.73
N PRO A 203 14.95 8.27 5.57
CA PRO A 203 14.79 9.12 4.40
C PRO A 203 13.48 8.85 3.64
N LEU A 204 13.08 9.81 2.81
CA LEU A 204 12.12 9.57 1.75
C LEU A 204 12.72 8.62 0.70
N ILE A 205 11.85 7.91 -0.03
CA ILE A 205 12.27 6.83 -0.93
C ILE A 205 13.22 7.28 -2.04
N ASP A 206 13.07 8.49 -2.57
CA ASP A 206 13.89 9.03 -3.64
C ASP A 206 13.83 10.57 -3.72
N LYS A 207 14.66 11.13 -4.61
CA LYS A 207 14.72 12.55 -4.86
C LYS A 207 13.39 13.15 -5.31
N LEU A 208 12.62 12.44 -6.13
CA LEU A 208 11.31 12.92 -6.60
C LEU A 208 10.32 13.07 -5.44
N ALA A 209 10.38 12.19 -4.45
CA ALA A 209 9.57 12.32 -3.24
C ALA A 209 9.98 13.55 -2.41
N VAL A 210 11.29 13.84 -2.32
CA VAL A 210 11.79 15.07 -1.67
C VAL A 210 11.33 16.32 -2.40
N GLU A 211 11.44 16.36 -3.72
CA GLU A 211 10.97 17.49 -4.54
C GLU A 211 9.46 17.72 -4.37
N SER A 212 8.68 16.64 -4.33
CA SER A 212 7.23 16.69 -4.13
C SER A 212 6.89 17.23 -2.75
N TYR A 213 7.62 16.83 -1.71
CA TYR A 213 7.48 17.35 -0.36
C TYR A 213 7.81 18.85 -0.30
N GLN A 214 8.95 19.26 -0.83
CA GLN A 214 9.37 20.67 -0.87
C GLN A 214 8.36 21.55 -1.61
N LYS A 215 7.79 21.04 -2.71
CA LYS A 215 6.74 21.73 -3.44
C LYS A 215 5.47 21.89 -2.59
N ALA A 216 5.06 20.86 -1.84
CA ALA A 216 3.90 20.95 -0.94
C ALA A 216 4.15 22.01 0.15
N ILE A 217 5.35 22.00 0.75
CA ILE A 217 5.80 23.03 1.72
C ILE A 217 5.60 24.43 1.14
N SER A 218 6.16 24.70 -0.05
CA SER A 218 6.08 26.03 -0.68
C SER A 218 4.64 26.47 -1.04
N LEU A 219 3.69 25.54 -1.09
CA LEU A 219 2.28 25.85 -1.35
C LEU A 219 1.52 26.24 -0.08
N VAL A 220 1.95 25.78 1.09
CA VAL A 220 1.30 26.09 2.37
C VAL A 220 1.23 27.60 2.58
N ASP A 221 2.36 28.29 2.46
CA ASP A 221 2.44 29.75 2.63
C ASP A 221 1.55 30.48 1.63
N LYS A 222 1.55 30.02 0.36
CA LYS A 222 0.73 30.63 -0.70
C LYS A 222 -0.77 30.45 -0.49
N GLN A 223 -1.16 29.42 0.27
CA GLN A 223 -2.55 29.10 0.57
C GLN A 223 -3.00 29.64 1.94
N GLY A 224 -2.16 30.41 2.63
CA GLY A 224 -2.46 31.00 3.94
C GLY A 224 -2.37 30.02 5.10
N GLY A 225 -1.62 28.93 4.94
CA GLY A 225 -1.34 28.00 6.02
C GLY A 225 -0.27 28.53 6.97
N ASN A 226 -0.28 28.03 8.20
CA ASN A 226 0.71 28.36 9.22
C ASN A 226 1.54 27.12 9.58
N TRP A 227 2.84 27.32 9.72
CA TRP A 227 3.77 26.32 10.23
C TRP A 227 3.69 26.28 11.75
N LEU A 228 3.65 25.10 12.32
CA LEU A 228 3.64 24.90 13.77
C LEU A 228 4.92 24.22 14.28
N VAL A 229 5.65 23.53 13.39
CA VAL A 229 6.91 22.80 13.70
C VAL A 229 7.86 22.96 12.52
#